data_0fb6363e217aaa510a6fa4428fd3ea9a
#
_entry.id   0fb6363e217aaa510a6fa4428fd3ea9a
#
_cell.length_a   1.000
_cell.length_b   1.000
_cell.length_c   1.000
_cell.angle_alpha   90.00
_cell.angle_beta   90.00
_cell.angle_gamma   90.00
#
_symmetry.space_group_name_H-M   'P 1'
#
loop_
_entity.id
_entity.type
_entity.pdbx_description
1 polymer ?
#
loop_
_entity_poly.entity_id
_entity_poly.type
_entity_poly.pdbx_seq_one_letter_code
_entity_poly.pdbx_strand_id
1 'polypeptide(L)'
;MTRALVALVGVAFVMAAQPAAAGQKPSGEITVFAASSLTESFGAIAKQFERRYPDVTVKFDFDSSSNLAAQIDQGAPADVFASADEANLRKAIDSGDVTPPPIVFAENRLEIVVEKGNPKKVKDLADLGKSGLVVVLCADDVPCGKYTAEAFTKAGTTVNPASKEENAKATVSKVSLGEADAGVVYVTDVKAAKGAVSGVKIPDSVNVIATYPVGVTKDSQNATAAKAWVQFLQSKPAQKTLRNFGFLPP
;
A
#
# COMPACT_ATOMS: atom_id res chain seq x y z
N MET A 1 -8.93 -41.41 79.49
CA MET A 1 -8.03 -40.31 79.05
C MET A 1 -7.40 -40.78 77.71
N THR A 2 -8.02 -40.46 76.58
CA THR A 2 -7.56 -40.95 75.28
C THR A 2 -7.15 -39.71 74.45
N ARG A 3 -5.86 -39.58 74.17
CA ARG A 3 -5.28 -38.49 73.39
C ARG A 3 -5.39 -38.86 71.86
N ALA A 4 -6.15 -38.07 71.13
CA ALA A 4 -6.21 -38.18 69.69
C ALA A 4 -5.03 -37.40 69.03
N LEU A 5 -4.25 -38.08 68.18
CA LEU A 5 -3.17 -37.53 67.38
C LEU A 5 -3.78 -37.00 66.09
N VAL A 6 -3.72 -35.71 65.82
CA VAL A 6 -4.09 -35.11 64.55
C VAL A 6 -2.84 -35.04 63.67
N ALA A 7 -2.82 -35.83 62.57
CA ALA A 7 -1.77 -35.77 61.57
C ALA A 7 -2.08 -34.66 60.55
N LEU A 8 -1.24 -33.65 60.43
CA LEU A 8 -1.29 -32.59 59.42
C LEU A 8 -0.64 -33.12 58.13
N VAL A 9 -1.42 -33.38 57.10
CA VAL A 9 -0.93 -33.70 55.75
C VAL A 9 -0.70 -32.40 55.01
N GLY A 10 0.58 -32.01 54.85
CA GLY A 10 0.99 -30.87 54.04
C GLY A 10 0.94 -31.19 52.55
N VAL A 11 -0.01 -30.62 51.82
CA VAL A 11 -0.08 -30.73 50.38
C VAL A 11 0.93 -29.71 49.79
N ALA A 12 2.05 -30.19 49.28
CA ALA A 12 3.00 -29.39 48.50
C ALA A 12 2.42 -29.09 47.10
N PHE A 13 2.06 -27.83 46.87
CA PHE A 13 1.62 -27.36 45.56
C PHE A 13 2.87 -27.18 44.67
N VAL A 14 3.15 -28.14 43.80
CA VAL A 14 4.19 -28.00 42.77
C VAL A 14 3.63 -27.08 41.67
N MET A 15 4.05 -25.80 41.67
CA MET A 15 3.81 -24.90 40.53
C MET A 15 4.65 -25.39 39.37
N ALA A 16 4.00 -26.10 38.43
CA ALA A 16 4.60 -26.38 37.12
C ALA A 16 4.73 -25.06 36.36
N ALA A 17 5.94 -24.58 36.18
CA ALA A 17 6.24 -23.48 35.25
C ALA A 17 5.80 -23.91 33.84
N GLN A 18 4.72 -23.29 33.33
CA GLN A 18 4.33 -23.47 31.91
C GLN A 18 5.46 -22.92 31.05
N PRO A 19 5.97 -23.70 30.09
CA PRO A 19 6.93 -23.17 29.13
C PRO A 19 6.25 -22.01 28.37
N ALA A 20 6.91 -20.84 28.36
CA ALA A 20 6.48 -19.73 27.53
C ALA A 20 6.32 -20.25 26.10
N ALA A 21 5.13 -20.11 25.53
CA ALA A 21 4.82 -20.52 24.15
C ALA A 21 5.84 -19.86 23.24
N ALA A 22 6.81 -20.63 22.73
CA ALA A 22 7.74 -20.16 21.71
C ALA A 22 6.87 -19.69 20.54
N GLY A 23 6.90 -18.38 20.26
CA GLY A 23 6.07 -17.76 19.23
C GLY A 23 6.20 -18.56 17.93
N GLN A 24 5.07 -18.96 17.37
CA GLN A 24 5.01 -19.74 16.14
C GLN A 24 5.78 -18.98 15.04
N LYS A 25 6.76 -19.65 14.41
CA LYS A 25 7.53 -19.03 13.32
C LYS A 25 6.60 -18.75 12.14
N PRO A 26 6.77 -17.60 11.45
CA PRO A 26 6.04 -17.33 10.23
C PRO A 26 6.29 -18.42 9.18
N SER A 27 5.22 -18.96 8.61
CA SER A 27 5.25 -19.98 7.56
C SER A 27 3.96 -19.95 6.74
N GLY A 28 3.96 -20.60 5.58
CA GLY A 28 2.82 -20.70 4.69
C GLY A 28 2.76 -19.58 3.66
N GLU A 29 1.69 -19.55 2.88
CA GLU A 29 1.48 -18.55 1.84
C GLU A 29 0.59 -17.42 2.37
N ILE A 30 0.98 -16.17 2.10
CA ILE A 30 0.13 -15.00 2.35
C ILE A 30 -0.21 -14.30 1.04
N THR A 31 -1.46 -13.86 0.92
CA THR A 31 -1.93 -13.03 -0.18
C THR A 31 -2.04 -11.57 0.29
N VAL A 32 -1.25 -10.71 -0.32
CA VAL A 32 -1.19 -9.27 -0.01
C VAL A 32 -1.93 -8.50 -1.09
N PHE A 33 -3.07 -7.91 -0.76
CA PHE A 33 -3.77 -6.96 -1.60
C PHE A 33 -3.12 -5.59 -1.45
N ALA A 34 -2.55 -5.05 -2.52
CA ALA A 34 -1.74 -3.85 -2.46
C ALA A 34 -2.04 -2.87 -3.59
N ALA A 35 -2.05 -1.59 -3.27
CA ALA A 35 -2.21 -0.54 -4.28
C ALA A 35 -1.22 -0.72 -5.44
N SER A 36 -1.68 -0.49 -6.67
CA SER A 36 -0.91 -0.72 -7.91
C SER A 36 0.45 -0.01 -7.94
N SER A 37 0.57 1.15 -7.29
CA SER A 37 1.82 1.90 -7.13
C SER A 37 2.88 1.20 -6.26
N LEU A 38 2.51 0.14 -5.54
CA LEU A 38 3.41 -0.68 -4.71
C LEU A 38 4.05 -1.84 -5.47
N THR A 39 3.62 -2.14 -6.69
CA THR A 39 3.99 -3.36 -7.44
C THR A 39 5.49 -3.66 -7.40
N GLU A 40 6.33 -2.72 -7.84
CA GLU A 40 7.76 -2.97 -7.97
C GLU A 40 8.47 -2.99 -6.62
N SER A 41 8.08 -2.10 -5.71
CA SER A 41 8.66 -2.01 -4.37
C SER A 41 8.31 -3.23 -3.52
N PHE A 42 7.06 -3.67 -3.54
CA PHE A 42 6.61 -4.85 -2.80
C PHE A 42 7.21 -6.13 -3.36
N GLY A 43 7.32 -6.27 -4.68
CA GLY A 43 8.05 -7.40 -5.29
C GLY A 43 9.52 -7.47 -4.85
N ALA A 44 10.19 -6.32 -4.70
CA ALA A 44 11.57 -6.28 -4.18
C ALA A 44 11.64 -6.56 -2.67
N ILE A 45 10.66 -6.10 -1.90
CA ILE A 45 10.57 -6.34 -0.44
C ILE A 45 10.22 -7.80 -0.16
N ALA A 46 9.32 -8.42 -0.94
CA ALA A 46 8.96 -9.83 -0.79
C ALA A 46 10.19 -10.74 -0.88
N LYS A 47 11.07 -10.52 -1.86
CA LYS A 47 12.34 -11.26 -1.96
C LYS A 47 13.23 -11.12 -0.74
N GLN A 48 13.18 -9.98 -0.02
CA GLN A 48 13.94 -9.77 1.22
C GLN A 48 13.26 -10.47 2.40
N PHE A 49 11.94 -10.41 2.44
CA PHE A 49 11.11 -11.04 3.47
C PHE A 49 11.23 -12.56 3.42
N GLU A 50 11.09 -13.18 2.23
CA GLU A 50 11.20 -14.61 2.01
C GLU A 50 12.61 -15.14 2.33
N ARG A 51 13.68 -14.38 2.06
CA ARG A 51 15.03 -14.74 2.53
C ARG A 51 15.15 -14.77 4.05
N ARG A 52 14.40 -13.90 4.76
CA ARG A 52 14.39 -13.89 6.22
C ARG A 52 13.48 -14.97 6.82
N TYR A 53 12.41 -15.28 6.11
CA TYR A 53 11.41 -16.29 6.48
C TYR A 53 11.22 -17.28 5.34
N PRO A 54 12.16 -18.26 5.19
CA PRO A 54 12.18 -19.14 4.01
C PRO A 54 10.94 -20.03 3.87
N ASP A 55 10.19 -20.22 4.96
CA ASP A 55 8.96 -21.00 4.99
C ASP A 55 7.73 -20.19 4.62
N VAL A 56 7.89 -18.91 4.22
CA VAL A 56 6.78 -18.02 3.79
C VAL A 56 6.90 -17.73 2.30
N THR A 57 5.77 -17.79 1.60
CA THR A 57 5.62 -17.31 0.22
C THR A 57 4.66 -16.12 0.21
N VAL A 58 5.02 -15.03 -0.48
CA VAL A 58 4.18 -13.84 -0.61
C VAL A 58 3.61 -13.76 -2.01
N LYS A 59 2.28 -13.79 -2.12
CA LYS A 59 1.54 -13.50 -3.35
C LYS A 59 0.91 -12.12 -3.28
N PHE A 60 0.71 -11.53 -4.44
CA PHE A 60 0.12 -10.20 -4.55
C PHE A 60 -1.07 -10.19 -5.48
N ASP A 61 -2.06 -9.37 -5.09
CA ASP A 61 -3.05 -8.81 -5.98
C ASP A 61 -2.86 -7.28 -6.00
N PHE A 62 -2.60 -6.73 -7.17
CA PHE A 62 -2.31 -5.31 -7.36
C PHE A 62 -3.41 -4.63 -8.17
N ASP A 63 -4.12 -3.70 -7.53
CA ASP A 63 -5.15 -2.89 -8.17
C ASP A 63 -5.28 -1.52 -7.46
N SER A 64 -6.31 -0.75 -7.79
CA SER A 64 -6.68 0.43 -7.00
C SER A 64 -7.12 0.02 -5.59
N SER A 65 -6.81 0.86 -4.61
CA SER A 65 -7.20 0.57 -3.23
C SER A 65 -8.72 0.49 -3.06
N SER A 66 -9.49 1.20 -3.88
CA SER A 66 -10.96 1.14 -3.87
C SER A 66 -11.48 -0.22 -4.32
N ASN A 67 -10.92 -0.77 -5.41
CA ASN A 67 -11.29 -2.09 -5.93
C ASN A 67 -10.90 -3.19 -4.94
N LEU A 68 -9.68 -3.12 -4.39
CA LEU A 68 -9.20 -4.09 -3.41
C LEU A 68 -10.04 -4.07 -2.13
N ALA A 69 -10.40 -2.89 -1.62
CA ALA A 69 -11.30 -2.77 -0.47
C ALA A 69 -12.68 -3.38 -0.76
N ALA A 70 -13.22 -3.17 -1.96
CA ALA A 70 -14.49 -3.78 -2.36
C ALA A 70 -14.39 -5.30 -2.50
N GLN A 71 -13.29 -5.83 -3.01
CA GLN A 71 -13.05 -7.27 -3.10
C GLN A 71 -12.96 -7.91 -1.70
N ILE A 72 -12.28 -7.26 -0.75
CA ILE A 72 -12.17 -7.72 0.64
C ILE A 72 -13.57 -7.74 1.30
N ASP A 73 -14.36 -6.67 1.15
CA ASP A 73 -15.74 -6.57 1.64
C ASP A 73 -16.66 -7.68 1.06
N GLN A 74 -16.33 -8.15 -0.17
CA GLN A 74 -17.02 -9.29 -0.82
C GLN A 74 -16.45 -10.66 -0.43
N GLY A 75 -15.49 -10.71 0.51
CA GLY A 75 -14.92 -11.96 1.02
C GLY A 75 -13.74 -12.50 0.22
N ALA A 76 -13.05 -11.68 -0.59
CA ALA A 76 -11.84 -12.14 -1.26
C ALA A 76 -10.76 -12.53 -0.23
N PRO A 77 -10.01 -13.62 -0.45
CA PRO A 77 -9.09 -14.21 0.53
C PRO A 77 -7.76 -13.42 0.60
N ALA A 78 -7.79 -12.23 1.17
CA ALA A 78 -6.60 -11.44 1.46
C ALA A 78 -6.12 -11.68 2.89
N ASP A 79 -4.81 -11.77 3.11
CA ASP A 79 -4.19 -11.80 4.43
C ASP A 79 -3.76 -10.41 4.90
N VAL A 80 -3.41 -9.53 3.95
CA VAL A 80 -2.95 -8.16 4.22
C VAL A 80 -3.58 -7.23 3.20
N PHE A 81 -3.98 -6.04 3.65
CA PHE A 81 -4.39 -4.94 2.78
C PHE A 81 -3.47 -3.74 2.96
N ALA A 82 -2.81 -3.30 1.87
CA ALA A 82 -1.93 -2.13 1.82
C ALA A 82 -2.50 -1.09 0.84
N SER A 83 -3.05 -0.02 1.39
CA SER A 83 -3.76 1.02 0.66
C SER A 83 -2.86 2.20 0.31
N ALA A 84 -3.21 2.93 -0.77
CA ALA A 84 -2.60 4.21 -1.14
C ALA A 84 -3.35 5.42 -0.54
N ASP A 85 -4.34 5.20 0.28
CA ASP A 85 -5.01 6.21 1.09
C ASP A 85 -5.53 5.63 2.40
N GLU A 86 -5.75 6.51 3.37
CA GLU A 86 -6.32 6.13 4.68
C GLU A 86 -7.82 5.81 4.57
N ALA A 87 -8.54 6.43 3.63
CA ALA A 87 -9.99 6.30 3.52
C ALA A 87 -10.42 4.88 3.15
N ASN A 88 -9.76 4.25 2.17
CA ASN A 88 -10.07 2.87 1.78
C ASN A 88 -9.68 1.86 2.87
N LEU A 89 -8.53 2.05 3.55
CA LEU A 89 -8.20 1.18 4.67
C LEU A 89 -9.16 1.38 5.85
N ARG A 90 -9.55 2.62 6.16
CA ARG A 90 -10.55 2.92 7.18
C ARG A 90 -11.88 2.24 6.87
N LYS A 91 -12.34 2.30 5.62
CA LYS A 91 -13.54 1.59 5.17
C LYS A 91 -13.47 0.09 5.50
N ALA A 92 -12.34 -0.57 5.19
CA ALA A 92 -12.16 -2.00 5.50
C ALA A 92 -12.05 -2.28 7.02
N ILE A 93 -11.59 -1.33 7.84
CA ILE A 93 -11.63 -1.44 9.30
C ILE A 93 -13.05 -1.30 9.82
N ASP A 94 -13.79 -0.31 9.33
CA ASP A 94 -15.15 0.01 9.79
C ASP A 94 -16.15 -1.10 9.41
N SER A 95 -15.93 -1.80 8.28
CA SER A 95 -16.68 -3.03 7.92
C SER A 95 -16.23 -4.27 8.72
N GLY A 96 -15.13 -4.18 9.45
CA GLY A 96 -14.62 -5.27 10.29
C GLY A 96 -13.72 -6.26 9.55
N ASP A 97 -13.31 -5.96 8.31
CA ASP A 97 -12.50 -6.85 7.47
C ASP A 97 -11.00 -6.72 7.76
N VAL A 98 -10.55 -5.59 8.28
CA VAL A 98 -9.16 -5.33 8.66
C VAL A 98 -9.06 -5.07 10.17
N THR A 99 -8.11 -5.74 10.80
CA THR A 99 -7.89 -5.63 12.25
C THR A 99 -7.16 -4.31 12.60
N PRO A 100 -7.74 -3.44 13.45
CA PRO A 100 -7.06 -2.23 13.92
C PRO A 100 -5.98 -2.54 14.98
N PRO A 101 -5.01 -1.63 15.22
CA PRO A 101 -4.76 -0.41 14.45
C PRO A 101 -3.97 -0.66 13.16
N PRO A 102 -4.18 0.13 12.12
CA PRO A 102 -3.35 0.09 10.93
C PRO A 102 -1.97 0.71 11.21
N ILE A 103 -1.01 0.39 10.36
CA ILE A 103 0.34 0.96 10.41
C ILE A 103 0.56 1.78 9.14
N VAL A 104 0.92 3.06 9.27
CA VAL A 104 1.44 3.84 8.15
C VAL A 104 2.89 3.42 7.91
N PHE A 105 3.20 2.98 6.70
CA PHE A 105 4.53 2.46 6.37
C PHE A 105 5.28 3.28 5.32
N ALA A 106 4.59 4.16 4.59
CA ALA A 106 5.17 5.05 3.60
C ALA A 106 4.24 6.23 3.31
N GLU A 107 4.82 7.26 2.67
CA GLU A 107 4.08 8.33 2.00
C GLU A 107 4.53 8.44 0.55
N ASN A 108 3.74 9.14 -0.27
CA ASN A 108 4.04 9.38 -1.67
C ASN A 108 3.57 10.79 -2.07
N ARG A 109 3.99 11.25 -3.23
CA ARG A 109 3.53 12.51 -3.81
C ARG A 109 3.15 12.32 -5.27
N LEU A 110 2.32 13.21 -5.79
CA LEU A 110 1.94 13.19 -7.19
C LEU A 110 3.04 13.77 -8.07
N GLU A 111 3.06 13.28 -9.31
CA GLU A 111 3.90 13.76 -10.40
C GLU A 111 3.09 13.73 -11.71
N ILE A 112 3.33 14.68 -12.60
CA ILE A 112 2.76 14.63 -13.93
C ILE A 112 3.58 13.64 -14.74
N VAL A 113 2.95 12.58 -15.25
CA VAL A 113 3.55 11.68 -16.22
C VAL A 113 3.32 12.23 -17.62
N VAL A 114 4.37 12.23 -18.44
CA VAL A 114 4.33 12.66 -19.85
C VAL A 114 5.07 11.65 -20.72
N GLU A 115 4.81 11.67 -22.01
CA GLU A 115 5.58 10.90 -22.98
C GLU A 115 7.08 11.14 -22.80
N LYS A 116 7.87 10.14 -23.18
CA LYS A 116 9.34 10.21 -23.06
C LYS A 116 9.90 11.47 -23.73
N GLY A 117 10.66 12.24 -22.97
CA GLY A 117 11.27 13.48 -23.42
C GLY A 117 10.32 14.67 -23.42
N ASN A 118 9.07 14.52 -22.99
CA ASN A 118 8.09 15.60 -22.87
C ASN A 118 7.92 16.41 -24.17
N PRO A 119 7.50 15.81 -25.27
CA PRO A 119 7.41 16.49 -26.59
C PRO A 119 6.43 17.64 -26.58
N LYS A 120 5.40 17.58 -25.73
CA LYS A 120 4.39 18.65 -25.57
C LYS A 120 4.81 19.77 -24.64
N LYS A 121 6.01 19.68 -24.01
CA LYS A 121 6.60 20.70 -23.14
C LYS A 121 5.69 21.09 -21.96
N VAL A 122 4.99 20.12 -21.38
CA VAL A 122 4.18 20.27 -20.16
C VAL A 122 5.12 20.69 -19.02
N LYS A 123 4.77 21.73 -18.25
CA LYS A 123 5.60 22.29 -17.18
C LYS A 123 4.96 22.20 -15.81
N ASP A 124 3.63 22.24 -15.75
CA ASP A 124 2.86 22.28 -14.51
C ASP A 124 1.44 21.74 -14.71
N LEU A 125 0.64 21.71 -13.63
CA LEU A 125 -0.75 21.26 -13.67
C LEU A 125 -1.64 22.12 -14.57
N ALA A 126 -1.36 23.43 -14.68
CA ALA A 126 -2.16 24.34 -15.50
C ALA A 126 -2.04 24.00 -17.01
N ASP A 127 -0.90 23.50 -17.42
CA ASP A 127 -0.69 23.07 -18.81
C ASP A 127 -1.63 21.92 -19.20
N LEU A 128 -2.03 21.07 -18.25
CA LEU A 128 -2.95 19.95 -18.50
C LEU A 128 -4.36 20.41 -18.88
N GLY A 129 -4.74 21.63 -18.53
CA GLY A 129 -6.01 22.23 -18.93
C GLY A 129 -6.02 22.86 -20.33
N LYS A 130 -4.87 22.92 -21.01
CA LYS A 130 -4.75 23.54 -22.34
C LYS A 130 -5.31 22.65 -23.45
N SER A 131 -5.89 23.28 -24.45
CA SER A 131 -6.35 22.57 -25.66
C SER A 131 -5.18 21.93 -26.43
N GLY A 132 -5.44 20.78 -27.08
CA GLY A 132 -4.45 20.09 -27.92
C GLY A 132 -3.58 19.09 -27.16
N LEU A 133 -3.87 18.82 -25.89
CA LEU A 133 -3.31 17.70 -25.11
C LEU A 133 -4.35 16.60 -24.94
N VAL A 134 -3.94 15.36 -25.16
CA VAL A 134 -4.69 14.19 -24.73
C VAL A 134 -4.25 13.84 -23.29
N VAL A 135 -5.07 14.22 -22.33
CA VAL A 135 -4.79 13.99 -20.90
C VAL A 135 -5.63 12.82 -20.41
N VAL A 136 -5.01 11.90 -19.68
CA VAL A 136 -5.69 10.81 -19.00
C VAL A 136 -5.44 10.92 -17.50
N LEU A 137 -6.46 10.62 -16.69
CA LEU A 137 -6.37 10.71 -15.23
C LEU A 137 -6.86 9.41 -14.60
N CYS A 138 -6.53 9.17 -13.36
CA CYS A 138 -7.18 8.12 -12.59
C CYS A 138 -8.66 8.47 -12.36
N ALA A 139 -9.54 7.47 -12.25
CA ALA A 139 -10.93 7.62 -11.90
C ALA A 139 -11.11 8.36 -10.54
N ASP A 140 -12.21 9.10 -10.40
CA ASP A 140 -12.41 9.99 -9.26
C ASP A 140 -12.57 9.26 -7.93
N ASP A 141 -12.96 8.02 -7.95
CA ASP A 141 -13.21 7.18 -6.78
C ASP A 141 -11.97 6.41 -6.30
N VAL A 142 -10.88 6.39 -7.08
CA VAL A 142 -9.62 5.76 -6.67
C VAL A 142 -8.66 6.77 -6.02
N PRO A 143 -7.69 6.32 -5.17
CA PRO A 143 -6.80 7.24 -4.44
C PRO A 143 -6.06 8.24 -5.34
N CYS A 144 -5.47 7.78 -6.44
CA CYS A 144 -4.77 8.63 -7.40
C CYS A 144 -5.67 9.73 -7.95
N GLY A 145 -6.93 9.42 -8.30
CA GLY A 145 -7.89 10.41 -8.82
C GLY A 145 -8.30 11.44 -7.76
N LYS A 146 -8.59 10.98 -6.53
CA LYS A 146 -8.93 11.87 -5.41
C LYS A 146 -7.83 12.88 -5.12
N TYR A 147 -6.58 12.41 -5.00
CA TYR A 147 -5.45 13.30 -4.75
C TYR A 147 -5.15 14.23 -5.95
N THR A 148 -5.38 13.75 -7.18
CA THR A 148 -5.27 14.59 -8.39
C THR A 148 -6.30 15.71 -8.39
N ALA A 149 -7.56 15.43 -8.05
CA ALA A 149 -8.61 16.44 -7.96
C ALA A 149 -8.31 17.49 -6.87
N GLU A 150 -7.75 17.04 -5.73
CA GLU A 150 -7.28 17.96 -4.68
C GLU A 150 -6.13 18.85 -5.17
N ALA A 151 -5.15 18.28 -5.87
CA ALA A 151 -4.02 19.03 -6.44
C ALA A 151 -4.49 20.06 -7.47
N PHE A 152 -5.44 19.71 -8.34
CA PHE A 152 -6.04 20.65 -9.28
C PHE A 152 -6.79 21.78 -8.56
N THR A 153 -7.52 21.47 -7.50
CA THR A 153 -8.19 22.47 -6.67
C THR A 153 -7.19 23.45 -6.06
N LYS A 154 -6.09 22.96 -5.49
CA LYS A 154 -4.99 23.78 -4.95
C LYS A 154 -4.32 24.65 -6.02
N ALA A 155 -4.18 24.12 -7.23
CA ALA A 155 -3.58 24.82 -8.36
C ALA A 155 -4.54 25.79 -9.08
N GLY A 156 -5.82 25.81 -8.73
CA GLY A 156 -6.85 26.60 -9.42
C GLY A 156 -7.04 26.17 -10.88
N THR A 157 -6.83 24.89 -11.19
CA THR A 157 -6.83 24.36 -12.55
C THR A 157 -8.01 23.40 -12.74
N THR A 158 -8.64 23.47 -13.91
CA THR A 158 -9.67 22.51 -14.34
C THR A 158 -9.13 21.74 -15.55
N VAL A 159 -9.24 20.42 -15.50
CA VAL A 159 -8.82 19.52 -16.59
C VAL A 159 -10.00 18.66 -17.00
N ASN A 160 -10.25 18.58 -18.31
CA ASN A 160 -11.23 17.67 -18.88
C ASN A 160 -10.49 16.49 -19.53
N PRO A 161 -10.33 15.33 -18.84
CA PRO A 161 -9.54 14.24 -19.36
C PRO A 161 -10.24 13.53 -20.52
N ALA A 162 -9.45 13.00 -21.46
CA ALA A 162 -9.94 12.16 -22.54
C ALA A 162 -10.49 10.81 -22.03
N SER A 163 -9.90 10.28 -20.96
CA SER A 163 -10.39 9.11 -20.25
C SER A 163 -9.98 9.11 -18.77
N LYS A 164 -10.69 8.28 -17.98
CA LYS A 164 -10.40 8.03 -16.59
C LYS A 164 -10.03 6.56 -16.42
N GLU A 165 -8.87 6.32 -15.83
CA GLU A 165 -8.26 5.00 -15.72
C GLU A 165 -8.51 4.40 -14.33
N GLU A 166 -8.66 3.10 -14.28
CA GLU A 166 -8.99 2.35 -13.06
C GLU A 166 -7.92 2.45 -11.93
N ASN A 167 -6.65 2.73 -12.30
CA ASN A 167 -5.55 2.88 -11.35
C ASN A 167 -4.36 3.65 -11.96
N ALA A 168 -3.34 3.95 -11.14
CA ALA A 168 -2.18 4.71 -11.56
C ALA A 168 -1.34 3.99 -12.64
N LYS A 169 -1.27 2.65 -12.62
CA LYS A 169 -0.53 1.88 -13.62
C LYS A 169 -1.19 1.95 -15.00
N ALA A 170 -2.51 1.89 -15.07
CA ALA A 170 -3.25 2.05 -16.32
C ALA A 170 -3.01 3.45 -16.93
N THR A 171 -2.99 4.49 -16.08
CA THR A 171 -2.66 5.87 -16.51
C THR A 171 -1.25 5.94 -17.11
N VAL A 172 -0.22 5.38 -16.42
CA VAL A 172 1.16 5.32 -16.97
C VAL A 172 1.22 4.54 -18.27
N SER A 173 0.50 3.42 -18.38
CA SER A 173 0.50 2.59 -19.58
C SER A 173 0.01 3.36 -20.79
N LYS A 174 -1.08 4.12 -20.70
CA LYS A 174 -1.60 4.95 -21.79
C LYS A 174 -0.60 5.98 -22.27
N VAL A 175 0.09 6.66 -21.33
CA VAL A 175 1.13 7.63 -21.70
C VAL A 175 2.34 6.94 -22.31
N SER A 176 2.76 5.80 -21.77
CA SER A 176 3.94 5.07 -22.29
C SER A 176 3.73 4.47 -23.69
N LEU A 177 2.48 4.18 -24.05
CA LEU A 177 2.08 3.65 -25.37
C LEU A 177 1.80 4.77 -26.39
N GLY A 178 1.87 6.05 -25.99
CA GLY A 178 1.53 7.18 -26.85
C GLY A 178 0.04 7.36 -27.10
N GLU A 179 -0.82 6.72 -26.31
CA GLU A 179 -2.28 6.89 -26.37
C GLU A 179 -2.73 8.17 -25.64
N ALA A 180 -1.85 8.74 -24.81
CA ALA A 180 -2.05 10.00 -24.13
C ALA A 180 -0.74 10.78 -24.04
N ASP A 181 -0.81 12.10 -24.12
CA ASP A 181 0.34 13.01 -24.00
C ASP A 181 0.78 13.17 -22.53
N ALA A 182 -0.18 13.15 -21.59
CA ALA A 182 0.10 13.39 -20.18
C ALA A 182 -0.98 12.78 -19.26
N GLY A 183 -0.60 12.63 -17.98
CA GLY A 183 -1.50 12.25 -16.90
C GLY A 183 -0.94 12.68 -15.55
N VAL A 184 -1.66 12.36 -14.47
CA VAL A 184 -1.17 12.56 -13.09
C VAL A 184 -1.18 11.23 -12.36
N VAL A 185 -0.02 10.86 -11.79
CA VAL A 185 0.22 9.61 -11.07
C VAL A 185 1.14 9.87 -9.88
N TYR A 186 1.67 8.85 -9.25
CA TYR A 186 2.67 9.04 -8.18
C TYR A 186 4.10 9.08 -8.74
N VAL A 187 5.01 9.74 -8.03
CA VAL A 187 6.46 9.75 -8.33
C VAL A 187 7.00 8.31 -8.50
N THR A 188 6.50 7.39 -7.69
CA THR A 188 6.91 5.98 -7.76
C THR A 188 6.53 5.30 -9.06
N ASP A 189 5.39 5.64 -9.67
CA ASP A 189 4.93 5.06 -10.93
C ASP A 189 5.79 5.53 -12.10
N VAL A 190 6.10 6.83 -12.15
CA VAL A 190 7.02 7.42 -13.14
C VAL A 190 8.39 6.76 -13.03
N LYS A 191 8.90 6.62 -11.82
CA LYS A 191 10.20 6.00 -11.56
C LYS A 191 10.22 4.51 -11.93
N ALA A 192 9.13 3.79 -11.66
CA ALA A 192 8.97 2.38 -11.99
C ALA A 192 8.91 2.13 -13.51
N ALA A 193 8.48 3.10 -14.30
CA ALA A 193 8.44 3.01 -15.75
C ALA A 193 9.84 3.02 -16.42
N LYS A 194 10.93 3.17 -15.66
CA LYS A 194 12.33 3.01 -16.10
C LYS A 194 12.69 3.77 -17.39
N GLY A 195 12.16 4.97 -17.57
CA GLY A 195 12.43 5.84 -18.72
C GLY A 195 11.57 5.55 -19.97
N ALA A 196 10.51 4.74 -19.83
CA ALA A 196 9.46 4.64 -20.87
C ALA A 196 8.63 5.92 -20.95
N VAL A 197 8.54 6.66 -19.83
CA VAL A 197 7.89 7.97 -19.71
C VAL A 197 8.86 8.98 -19.07
N SER A 198 8.47 10.23 -19.04
CA SER A 198 9.16 11.29 -18.27
C SER A 198 8.23 11.85 -17.19
N GLY A 199 8.80 12.35 -16.10
CA GLY A 199 8.06 13.02 -15.02
C GLY A 199 8.24 14.53 -15.06
N VAL A 200 7.18 15.27 -14.70
CA VAL A 200 7.22 16.70 -14.45
C VAL A 200 6.77 16.92 -13.00
N LYS A 201 7.69 17.52 -12.21
CA LYS A 201 7.44 17.73 -10.78
C LYS A 201 6.29 18.71 -10.56
N ILE A 202 5.34 18.31 -9.70
CA ILE A 202 4.31 19.20 -9.17
C ILE A 202 4.92 19.96 -7.97
N PRO A 203 4.85 21.31 -7.93
CA PRO A 203 5.35 22.10 -6.80
C PRO A 203 4.70 21.67 -5.47
N ASP A 204 5.50 21.63 -4.41
CA ASP A 204 5.05 21.16 -3.09
C ASP A 204 3.87 21.99 -2.53
N SER A 205 3.75 23.28 -2.95
CA SER A 205 2.64 24.17 -2.55
C SER A 205 1.26 23.72 -3.05
N VAL A 206 1.20 22.97 -4.15
CA VAL A 206 -0.04 22.47 -4.75
C VAL A 206 -0.09 20.94 -4.82
N ASN A 207 0.99 20.25 -4.45
CA ASN A 207 1.01 18.80 -4.39
C ASN A 207 0.19 18.29 -3.20
N VAL A 208 -0.10 16.99 -3.22
CA VAL A 208 -0.77 16.27 -2.14
C VAL A 208 0.10 15.11 -1.72
N ILE A 209 0.24 14.92 -0.42
CA ILE A 209 0.92 13.76 0.15
C ILE A 209 -0.10 12.65 0.34
N ALA A 210 0.17 11.52 -0.29
CA ALA A 210 -0.61 10.30 -0.14
C ALA A 210 0.00 9.45 0.99
N THR A 211 -0.81 9.13 2.00
CA THR A 211 -0.43 8.28 3.12
C THR A 211 -0.75 6.83 2.80
N TYR A 212 0.21 5.92 3.04
CA TYR A 212 0.09 4.50 2.75
C TYR A 212 -0.02 3.69 4.04
N PRO A 213 -1.23 3.36 4.48
CA PRO A 213 -1.46 2.46 5.60
C PRO A 213 -1.55 1.00 5.15
N VAL A 214 -1.26 0.09 6.10
CA VAL A 214 -1.38 -1.36 5.93
C VAL A 214 -2.01 -1.99 7.17
N GLY A 215 -2.79 -3.04 6.97
CA GLY A 215 -3.38 -3.84 8.04
C GLY A 215 -3.48 -5.32 7.68
N VAL A 216 -3.62 -6.16 8.69
CA VAL A 216 -3.90 -7.59 8.54
C VAL A 216 -5.41 -7.76 8.46
N THR A 217 -5.89 -8.58 7.52
CA THR A 217 -7.31 -8.89 7.42
C THR A 217 -7.75 -9.78 8.58
N LYS A 218 -9.02 -9.65 8.96
CA LYS A 218 -9.60 -10.42 10.07
C LYS A 218 -9.58 -11.93 9.80
N ASP A 219 -9.86 -12.31 8.56
CA ASP A 219 -10.02 -13.69 8.14
C ASP A 219 -8.73 -14.32 7.57
N SER A 220 -7.59 -13.66 7.81
CA SER A 220 -6.27 -14.18 7.41
C SER A 220 -6.04 -15.60 7.91
N GLN A 221 -5.81 -16.52 6.98
CA GLN A 221 -5.51 -17.92 7.29
C GLN A 221 -4.08 -18.11 7.81
N ASN A 222 -3.19 -17.13 7.56
CA ASN A 222 -1.79 -17.13 7.95
C ASN A 222 -1.42 -15.87 8.75
N ALA A 223 -2.23 -15.53 9.75
CA ALA A 223 -2.11 -14.28 10.52
C ALA A 223 -0.71 -14.05 11.14
N THR A 224 0.04 -15.11 11.49
CA THR A 224 1.42 -14.99 12.00
C THR A 224 2.36 -14.46 10.90
N ALA A 225 2.29 -15.00 9.70
CA ALA A 225 3.10 -14.54 8.56
C ALA A 225 2.64 -13.16 8.07
N ALA A 226 1.33 -12.89 8.04
CA ALA A 226 0.77 -11.58 7.69
C ALA A 226 1.23 -10.48 8.65
N LYS A 227 1.20 -10.72 9.96
CA LYS A 227 1.73 -9.78 10.97
C LYS A 227 3.23 -9.57 10.81
N ALA A 228 3.99 -10.63 10.53
CA ALA A 228 5.44 -10.53 10.30
C ALA A 228 5.74 -9.70 9.04
N TRP A 229 4.94 -9.83 7.96
CA TRP A 229 5.04 -9.00 6.77
C TRP A 229 4.80 -7.52 7.08
N VAL A 230 3.70 -7.19 7.75
CA VAL A 230 3.37 -5.81 8.15
C VAL A 230 4.48 -5.19 9.00
N GLN A 231 5.01 -5.94 9.97
CA GLN A 231 6.16 -5.48 10.78
C GLN A 231 7.43 -5.32 9.94
N PHE A 232 7.66 -6.20 8.96
CA PHE A 232 8.84 -6.14 8.10
C PHE A 232 8.86 -4.87 7.25
N LEU A 233 7.70 -4.36 6.82
CA LEU A 233 7.60 -3.09 6.07
C LEU A 233 8.22 -1.90 6.84
N GLN A 234 8.23 -1.93 8.17
CA GLN A 234 8.88 -0.90 9.01
C GLN A 234 10.39 -1.13 9.22
N SER A 235 10.93 -2.26 8.78
CA SER A 235 12.36 -2.58 8.95
C SER A 235 13.25 -1.67 8.11
N LYS A 236 14.49 -1.44 8.59
CA LYS A 236 15.49 -0.65 7.84
C LYS A 236 15.67 -1.10 6.38
N PRO A 237 15.78 -2.42 6.07
CA PRO A 237 15.91 -2.88 4.68
C PRO A 237 14.68 -2.55 3.83
N ALA A 238 13.46 -2.80 4.32
CA ALA A 238 12.23 -2.50 3.59
C ALA A 238 12.08 -0.99 3.37
N GLN A 239 12.30 -0.18 4.40
CA GLN A 239 12.26 1.27 4.31
C GLN A 239 13.31 1.85 3.34
N LYS A 240 14.52 1.27 3.30
CA LYS A 240 15.53 1.63 2.29
C LYS A 240 15.03 1.30 0.88
N THR A 241 14.39 0.16 0.70
CA THR A 241 13.82 -0.24 -0.60
C THR A 241 12.70 0.70 -1.03
N LEU A 242 11.76 1.03 -0.15
CA LEU A 242 10.69 2.00 -0.44
C LEU A 242 11.27 3.35 -0.91
N ARG A 243 12.25 3.91 -0.19
CA ARG A 243 12.92 5.16 -0.59
C ARG A 243 13.61 5.04 -1.96
N ASN A 244 14.23 3.91 -2.27
CA ASN A 244 14.87 3.69 -3.58
C ASN A 244 13.84 3.71 -4.72
N PHE A 245 12.61 3.29 -4.48
CA PHE A 245 11.49 3.38 -5.43
C PHE A 245 10.81 4.76 -5.44
N GLY A 246 11.18 5.68 -4.54
CA GLY A 246 10.69 7.06 -4.54
C GLY A 246 9.65 7.38 -3.48
N PHE A 247 9.29 6.41 -2.62
CA PHE A 247 8.43 6.67 -1.47
C PHE A 247 9.12 7.57 -0.46
N LEU A 248 8.33 8.36 0.25
CA LEU A 248 8.73 9.12 1.41
C LEU A 248 8.62 8.24 2.67
N PRO A 249 9.37 8.53 3.74
CA PRO A 249 9.17 7.89 5.03
C PRO A 249 7.79 8.24 5.59
N PRO A 250 7.22 7.38 6.47
CA PRO A 250 5.98 7.67 7.18
C PRO A 250 6.12 8.78 8.21
#